data_7c8fe45a4ee15a8b9cc5e61a9a2a42e2
#
_entry.id   7c8fe45a4ee15a8b9cc5e61a9a2a42e2
#
_cell.length_a   1.000
_cell.length_b   1.000
_cell.length_c   1.000
_cell.angle_alpha   90.00
_cell.angle_beta   90.00
_cell.angle_gamma   90.00
#
_symmetry.space_group_name_H-M   'P 1'
#
loop_
_entity.id
_entity.type
_entity.pdbx_description
1 polymer ?
#
loop_
_entity_poly.entity_id
_entity_poly.type
_entity_poly.pdbx_seq_one_letter_code
_entity_poly.pdbx_strand_id
1 'polypeptide(L)'
;MQLYFKFTSNSIQSNEEEKAMISFFICLALLIGGYFVYGKVVENTFAPDDRETPAVKINDGVDYVVMPQWKLFLVQLLNIAGLGPIFGAMQGALWGPVVFLWITFGTIFAGGVHDYFSGMLSERNNGASISEVCGIYLGGFMKNVMRIFSVVLLVMVGTVFAVGPAGLIVTLFKNGGVTGVVANTEFWLWIILAYYFIATFISIDKIIGRIYPIFGICLIIMALGVAIGIFTHSEYQVPEIWSNFTNMHPKATPIWSVMFITVAVSYTHLRAHET
;
A
#
# COMPACT_ATOMS: atom_id res chain seq x y z
N MET A 1 -10.87 -18.61 8.44
CA MET A 1 -10.93 -17.36 9.18
C MET A 1 -11.59 -17.54 10.56
N GLN A 2 -12.69 -18.26 10.71
CA GLN A 2 -13.31 -18.55 12.01
C GLN A 2 -12.45 -19.40 12.98
N LEU A 3 -11.55 -20.24 12.48
CA LEU A 3 -10.64 -21.06 13.31
C LEU A 3 -9.53 -20.24 13.99
N TYR A 4 -9.18 -19.10 13.44
CA TYR A 4 -8.10 -18.25 13.95
C TYR A 4 -8.51 -17.48 15.22
N PHE A 5 -9.79 -17.09 15.30
CA PHE A 5 -10.33 -16.38 16.47
C PHE A 5 -10.61 -17.26 17.68
N LYS A 6 -10.75 -18.58 17.48
CA LYS A 6 -11.08 -19.51 18.55
C LYS A 6 -9.88 -19.97 19.39
N PHE A 7 -8.65 -19.82 18.86
CA PHE A 7 -7.43 -20.22 19.59
C PHE A 7 -6.94 -19.18 20.60
N THR A 8 -7.35 -17.93 20.47
CA THR A 8 -7.00 -16.86 21.43
C THR A 8 -7.94 -16.81 22.63
N SER A 9 -9.10 -17.47 22.59
CA SER A 9 -10.11 -17.40 23.64
C SER A 9 -9.80 -18.25 24.87
N ASN A 10 -8.90 -19.22 24.80
CA ASN A 10 -8.70 -20.20 25.91
C ASN A 10 -7.44 -19.99 26.77
N SER A 11 -6.67 -18.94 26.56
CA SER A 11 -5.44 -18.72 27.35
C SER A 11 -5.34 -17.36 28.07
N ILE A 12 -6.37 -16.54 28.00
CA ILE A 12 -6.35 -15.24 28.70
C ILE A 12 -7.60 -15.11 29.56
N GLN A 13 -7.60 -15.85 30.65
CA GLN A 13 -8.44 -15.57 31.81
C GLN A 13 -7.56 -14.83 32.83
N SER A 14 -7.38 -13.51 32.61
CA SER A 14 -6.87 -12.61 33.65
C SER A 14 -7.24 -11.18 33.31
N ASN A 15 -8.07 -10.62 34.16
CA ASN A 15 -8.41 -9.23 34.35
C ASN A 15 -9.07 -8.52 33.16
N GLU A 16 -10.28 -8.01 33.41
CA GLU A 16 -10.94 -6.95 32.67
C GLU A 16 -10.09 -5.67 32.71
N GLU A 17 -8.90 -5.68 32.08
CA GLU A 17 -8.19 -4.46 31.76
C GLU A 17 -8.92 -3.84 30.58
N GLU A 18 -9.44 -2.64 30.83
CA GLU A 18 -10.02 -1.73 29.86
C GLU A 18 -9.33 -1.85 28.50
N LYS A 19 -10.12 -1.88 27.43
CA LYS A 19 -9.69 -1.89 26.02
C LYS A 19 -8.86 -0.64 25.69
N ALA A 20 -7.68 -0.52 26.22
CA ALA A 20 -6.95 0.72 26.13
C ALA A 20 -6.34 0.97 24.73
N MET A 21 -6.09 -0.08 23.91
CA MET A 21 -5.43 0.03 22.58
C MET A 21 -4.33 1.11 22.54
N ILE A 22 -3.61 1.25 23.65
CA ILE A 22 -2.65 2.34 23.88
C ILE A 22 -1.53 2.27 22.86
N SER A 23 -1.03 1.07 22.57
CA SER A 23 0.00 0.84 21.55
C SER A 23 -0.40 1.37 20.18
N PHE A 24 -1.65 1.14 19.78
CA PHE A 24 -2.17 1.61 18.50
C PHE A 24 -2.21 3.14 18.45
N PHE A 25 -2.74 3.79 19.49
CA PHE A 25 -2.80 5.26 19.53
C PHE A 25 -1.42 5.92 19.62
N ILE A 26 -0.48 5.31 20.34
CA ILE A 26 0.90 5.78 20.38
C ILE A 26 1.53 5.68 18.98
N CYS A 27 1.39 4.55 18.30
CA CYS A 27 1.92 4.37 16.94
C CYS A 27 1.29 5.36 15.96
N LEU A 28 -0.02 5.59 16.05
CA LEU A 28 -0.72 6.59 15.24
C LEU A 28 -0.21 8.01 15.51
N ALA A 29 -0.05 8.38 16.77
CA ALA A 29 0.51 9.69 17.17
C ALA A 29 1.96 9.85 16.67
N LEU A 30 2.77 8.78 16.74
CA LEU A 30 4.13 8.78 16.19
C LEU A 30 4.15 8.94 14.67
N LEU A 31 3.24 8.31 13.95
CA LEU A 31 3.12 8.49 12.49
C LEU A 31 2.78 9.95 12.14
N ILE A 32 1.79 10.52 12.82
CA ILE A 32 1.41 11.92 12.61
C ILE A 32 2.55 12.85 13.00
N GLY A 33 3.16 12.65 14.17
CA GLY A 33 4.32 13.44 14.62
C GLY A 33 5.52 13.30 13.71
N GLY A 34 5.80 12.09 13.21
CA GLY A 34 6.84 11.80 12.24
C GLY A 34 6.64 12.55 10.93
N TYR A 35 5.41 12.64 10.46
CA TYR A 35 5.10 13.43 9.26
C TYR A 35 5.49 14.92 9.45
N PHE A 36 5.11 15.54 10.55
CA PHE A 36 5.40 16.97 10.77
C PHE A 36 6.87 17.25 11.12
N VAL A 37 7.49 16.40 11.93
CA VAL A 37 8.84 16.63 12.43
C VAL A 37 9.88 16.09 11.45
N TYR A 38 9.82 14.81 11.15
CA TYR A 38 10.82 14.15 10.29
C TYR A 38 10.59 14.49 8.81
N GLY A 39 9.34 14.66 8.38
CA GLY A 39 9.02 15.16 7.04
C GLY A 39 9.68 16.49 6.75
N LYS A 40 9.69 17.43 7.74
CA LYS A 40 10.37 18.71 7.58
C LYS A 40 11.90 18.58 7.51
N VAL A 41 12.48 17.62 8.23
CA VAL A 41 13.91 17.32 8.12
C VAL A 41 14.26 16.81 6.72
N VAL A 42 13.44 15.93 6.18
CA VAL A 42 13.59 15.39 4.82
C VAL A 42 13.44 16.51 3.78
N GLU A 43 12.39 17.32 3.88
CA GLU A 43 12.17 18.48 3.02
C GLU A 43 13.38 19.44 3.02
N ASN A 44 13.87 19.82 4.18
CA ASN A 44 15.03 20.69 4.29
C ASN A 44 16.31 20.04 3.71
N THR A 45 16.45 18.72 3.82
CA THR A 45 17.62 17.99 3.29
C THR A 45 17.62 17.94 1.77
N PHE A 46 16.46 17.71 1.17
CA PHE A 46 16.32 17.65 -0.29
C PHE A 46 16.09 19.01 -0.95
N ALA A 47 15.88 20.06 -0.13
CA ALA A 47 15.79 21.44 -0.57
C ALA A 47 14.89 21.64 -1.81
N PRO A 48 13.55 21.50 -1.68
CA PRO A 48 12.63 21.81 -2.76
C PRO A 48 12.82 23.28 -3.16
N ASP A 49 12.69 23.58 -4.43
CA ASP A 49 12.77 24.91 -4.98
C ASP A 49 11.44 25.32 -5.63
N ASP A 50 11.28 26.60 -5.97
CA ASP A 50 10.06 27.18 -6.54
C ASP A 50 9.95 26.98 -8.06
N ARG A 51 10.69 26.03 -8.65
CA ARG A 51 10.58 25.75 -10.10
C ARG A 51 9.21 25.17 -10.41
N GLU A 52 8.69 25.52 -11.57
CA GLU A 52 7.46 24.90 -12.09
C GLU A 52 7.66 23.41 -12.30
N THR A 53 6.68 22.62 -11.85
CA THR A 53 6.67 21.17 -12.08
C THR A 53 6.53 20.86 -13.57
N PRO A 54 7.05 19.71 -14.04
CA PRO A 54 6.91 19.31 -15.45
C PRO A 54 5.46 19.32 -15.95
N ALA A 55 4.51 18.95 -15.10
CA ALA A 55 3.08 18.96 -15.43
C ALA A 55 2.56 20.37 -15.75
N VAL A 56 3.05 21.40 -15.06
CA VAL A 56 2.68 22.81 -15.33
C VAL A 56 3.42 23.35 -16.54
N LYS A 57 4.72 23.06 -16.64
CA LYS A 57 5.62 23.58 -17.68
C LYS A 57 5.32 23.03 -19.07
N ILE A 58 5.05 21.72 -19.18
CA ILE A 58 4.85 21.04 -20.46
C ILE A 58 3.36 21.04 -20.82
N ASN A 59 2.50 20.63 -19.90
CA ASN A 59 1.03 20.64 -19.98
C ASN A 59 0.48 20.23 -21.36
N ASP A 60 0.89 19.07 -21.86
CA ASP A 60 0.49 18.54 -23.17
C ASP A 60 -0.93 17.93 -23.16
N GLY A 61 -1.52 17.77 -21.98
CA GLY A 61 -2.87 17.19 -21.80
C GLY A 61 -2.95 15.68 -22.01
N VAL A 62 -1.81 14.99 -22.17
CA VAL A 62 -1.72 13.54 -22.37
C VAL A 62 -0.85 12.93 -21.25
N ASP A 63 0.45 13.22 -21.25
CA ASP A 63 1.40 12.70 -20.26
C ASP A 63 1.60 13.68 -19.10
N TYR A 64 1.38 14.97 -19.34
CA TYR A 64 1.56 16.05 -18.37
C TYR A 64 0.25 16.82 -18.19
N VAL A 65 -0.50 16.42 -17.17
CA VAL A 65 -1.82 16.97 -16.87
C VAL A 65 -1.83 17.64 -15.51
N VAL A 66 -2.25 18.90 -15.46
CA VAL A 66 -2.42 19.64 -14.21
C VAL A 66 -3.71 19.23 -13.54
N MET A 67 -3.60 18.73 -12.31
CA MET A 67 -4.75 18.33 -11.49
C MET A 67 -4.84 19.15 -10.19
N PRO A 68 -6.07 19.41 -9.67
CA PRO A 68 -6.25 20.01 -8.35
C PRO A 68 -5.64 19.12 -7.25
N GLN A 69 -5.03 19.71 -6.23
CA GLN A 69 -4.34 18.99 -5.15
C GLN A 69 -5.18 17.87 -4.50
N TRP A 70 -6.47 18.11 -4.24
CA TRP A 70 -7.33 17.10 -3.63
C TRP A 70 -7.52 15.87 -4.52
N LYS A 71 -7.57 16.03 -5.85
CA LYS A 71 -7.62 14.89 -6.79
C LYS A 71 -6.30 14.16 -6.82
N LEU A 72 -5.20 14.89 -6.88
CA LEU A 72 -3.86 14.32 -6.85
C LEU A 72 -3.65 13.50 -5.56
N PHE A 73 -4.07 14.05 -4.41
CA PHE A 73 -4.02 13.32 -3.14
C PHE A 73 -4.80 12.00 -3.19
N LEU A 74 -6.05 12.00 -3.70
CA LEU A 74 -6.86 10.79 -3.80
C LEU A 74 -6.29 9.77 -4.78
N VAL A 75 -5.72 10.22 -5.89
CA VAL A 75 -5.03 9.34 -6.84
C VAL A 75 -3.81 8.68 -6.20
N GLN A 76 -2.97 9.48 -5.53
CA GLN A 76 -1.80 8.95 -4.84
C GLN A 76 -2.18 8.01 -3.68
N LEU A 77 -3.19 8.37 -2.89
CA LEU A 77 -3.72 7.50 -1.84
C LEU A 77 -4.16 6.14 -2.40
N LEU A 78 -4.87 6.12 -3.53
CA LEU A 78 -5.33 4.90 -4.16
C LEU A 78 -4.18 4.07 -4.74
N ASN A 79 -3.16 4.74 -5.28
CA ASN A 79 -1.96 4.09 -5.79
C ASN A 79 -1.15 3.43 -4.66
N ILE A 80 -1.02 4.10 -3.52
CA ILE A 80 -0.33 3.58 -2.34
C ILE A 80 -1.13 2.46 -1.68
N ALA A 81 -2.42 2.66 -1.45
CA ALA A 81 -3.29 1.69 -0.79
C ALA A 81 -3.78 0.57 -1.73
N GLY A 82 -2.89 0.03 -2.54
CA GLY A 82 -3.16 -1.13 -3.39
C GLY A 82 -3.18 -2.46 -2.63
N LEU A 83 -3.33 -3.56 -3.37
CA LEU A 83 -3.39 -4.91 -2.79
C LEU A 83 -2.15 -5.24 -1.94
N GLY A 84 -0.95 -4.87 -2.40
CA GLY A 84 0.30 -5.15 -1.69
C GLY A 84 0.34 -4.55 -0.28
N PRO A 85 0.19 -3.24 -0.11
CA PRO A 85 0.16 -2.58 1.19
C PRO A 85 -0.91 -3.11 2.13
N ILE A 86 -2.12 -3.35 1.65
CA ILE A 86 -3.22 -3.89 2.47
C ILE A 86 -2.91 -5.32 2.92
N PHE A 87 -2.58 -6.22 1.99
CA PHE A 87 -2.28 -7.61 2.33
C PHE A 87 -0.97 -7.75 3.11
N GLY A 88 0.03 -6.90 2.85
CA GLY A 88 1.27 -6.86 3.63
C GLY A 88 1.01 -6.56 5.10
N ALA A 89 0.20 -5.55 5.40
CA ALA A 89 -0.20 -5.22 6.77
C ALA A 89 -1.03 -6.34 7.41
N MET A 90 -1.99 -6.91 6.67
CA MET A 90 -2.81 -8.04 7.16
C MET A 90 -1.96 -9.29 7.47
N GLN A 91 -0.99 -9.60 6.62
CA GLN A 91 -0.05 -10.69 6.89
C GLN A 91 0.86 -10.36 8.07
N GLY A 92 1.30 -9.10 8.19
CA GLY A 92 2.06 -8.62 9.34
C GLY A 92 1.36 -8.87 10.66
N ALA A 93 0.04 -8.73 10.72
CA ALA A 93 -0.75 -9.01 11.92
C ALA A 93 -0.61 -10.46 12.44
N LEU A 94 -0.17 -11.41 11.61
CA LEU A 94 0.11 -12.77 12.04
C LEU A 94 1.26 -12.88 13.06
N TRP A 95 2.19 -11.93 13.04
CA TRP A 95 3.30 -11.85 14.01
C TRP A 95 2.91 -11.17 15.32
N GLY A 96 1.68 -10.66 15.41
CA GLY A 96 1.17 -9.94 16.56
C GLY A 96 1.54 -8.44 16.55
N PRO A 97 1.40 -7.74 17.68
CA PRO A 97 1.53 -6.30 17.77
C PRO A 97 2.95 -5.77 17.53
N VAL A 98 3.96 -6.63 17.51
CA VAL A 98 5.34 -6.24 17.11
C VAL A 98 5.39 -5.59 15.73
N VAL A 99 4.47 -5.94 14.84
CA VAL A 99 4.37 -5.37 13.51
C VAL A 99 4.12 -3.85 13.54
N PHE A 100 3.45 -3.33 14.55
CA PHE A 100 3.20 -1.89 14.69
C PHE A 100 4.49 -1.08 14.74
N LEU A 101 5.52 -1.59 15.41
CA LEU A 101 6.82 -0.91 15.45
C LEU A 101 7.42 -0.81 14.05
N TRP A 102 7.38 -1.91 13.30
CA TRP A 102 7.95 -1.93 11.97
C TRP A 102 7.15 -1.07 10.99
N ILE A 103 5.83 -1.12 11.02
CA ILE A 103 4.98 -0.24 10.21
C ILE A 103 5.25 1.22 10.57
N THR A 104 5.25 1.58 11.85
CA THR A 104 5.44 2.96 12.29
C THR A 104 6.80 3.51 11.90
N PHE A 105 7.87 2.86 12.33
CA PHE A 105 9.22 3.35 12.06
C PHE A 105 9.62 3.13 10.60
N GLY A 106 9.19 2.04 9.97
CA GLY A 106 9.41 1.80 8.55
C GLY A 106 8.74 2.85 7.67
N THR A 107 7.52 3.27 7.99
CA THR A 107 6.85 4.35 7.27
C THR A 107 7.57 5.69 7.43
N ILE A 108 7.96 6.05 8.65
CA ILE A 108 8.61 7.33 8.91
C ILE A 108 9.99 7.40 8.27
N PHE A 109 10.87 6.42 8.56
CA PHE A 109 12.29 6.50 8.20
C PHE A 109 12.65 5.92 6.84
N ALA A 110 11.85 4.98 6.33
CA ALA A 110 12.10 4.36 5.03
C ALA A 110 11.07 4.75 3.99
N GLY A 111 9.78 4.46 4.21
CA GLY A 111 8.73 4.66 3.21
C GLY A 111 8.58 6.10 2.78
N GLY A 112 8.37 7.01 3.73
CA GLY A 112 8.18 8.43 3.45
C GLY A 112 9.41 9.08 2.79
N VAL A 113 10.61 8.70 3.20
CA VAL A 113 11.86 9.20 2.58
C VAL A 113 12.01 8.67 1.16
N HIS A 114 11.77 7.36 0.97
CA HIS A 114 11.85 6.72 -0.34
C HIS A 114 10.89 7.38 -1.33
N ASP A 115 9.62 7.54 -0.95
CA ASP A 115 8.60 8.07 -1.85
C ASP A 115 8.85 9.56 -2.17
N TYR A 116 9.20 10.36 -1.15
CA TYR A 116 9.55 11.76 -1.34
C TYR A 116 10.77 11.91 -2.26
N PHE A 117 11.83 11.17 -2.02
CA PHE A 117 13.07 11.23 -2.81
C PHE A 117 12.83 10.77 -4.25
N SER A 118 12.08 9.70 -4.44
CA SER A 118 11.74 9.18 -5.77
C SER A 118 10.94 10.20 -6.59
N GLY A 119 9.93 10.81 -5.97
CA GLY A 119 9.14 11.87 -6.58
C GLY A 119 9.98 13.08 -6.96
N MET A 120 10.80 13.58 -6.04
CA MET A 120 11.69 14.71 -6.28
C MET A 120 12.71 14.46 -7.41
N LEU A 121 13.27 13.24 -7.47
CA LEU A 121 14.19 12.88 -8.56
C LEU A 121 13.48 12.83 -9.91
N SER A 122 12.27 12.28 -9.95
CA SER A 122 11.46 12.25 -11.16
C SER A 122 11.12 13.66 -11.64
N GLU A 123 10.59 14.52 -10.76
CA GLU A 123 10.23 15.90 -11.09
C GLU A 123 11.44 16.74 -11.56
N ARG A 124 12.57 16.62 -10.89
CA ARG A 124 13.82 17.30 -11.29
C ARG A 124 14.37 16.87 -12.64
N ASN A 125 13.99 15.70 -13.11
CA ASN A 125 14.37 15.12 -14.39
C ASN A 125 13.19 15.05 -15.38
N ASN A 126 12.27 16.02 -15.35
CA ASN A 126 11.15 16.17 -16.26
C ASN A 126 10.17 14.97 -16.27
N GLY A 127 9.90 14.40 -15.12
CA GLY A 127 9.02 13.22 -15.00
C GLY A 127 9.66 11.91 -15.44
N ALA A 128 11.01 11.84 -15.44
CA ALA A 128 11.74 10.66 -15.88
C ALA A 128 11.44 9.43 -15.00
N SER A 129 11.32 8.27 -15.65
CA SER A 129 11.15 6.98 -14.98
C SER A 129 12.38 6.61 -14.15
N ILE A 130 12.21 5.71 -13.17
CA ILE A 130 13.33 5.26 -12.32
C ILE A 130 14.50 4.70 -13.14
N SER A 131 14.22 4.02 -14.24
CA SER A 131 15.26 3.48 -15.13
C SER A 131 16.01 4.58 -15.87
N GLU A 132 15.35 5.67 -16.23
CA GLU A 132 15.98 6.83 -16.86
C GLU A 132 16.81 7.61 -15.85
N VAL A 133 16.29 7.84 -14.65
CA VAL A 133 17.01 8.45 -13.53
C VAL A 133 18.29 7.65 -13.24
N CYS A 134 18.20 6.32 -13.15
CA CYS A 134 19.37 5.47 -13.03
C CYS A 134 20.36 5.65 -14.18
N GLY A 135 19.85 5.84 -15.41
CA GLY A 135 20.68 6.11 -16.57
C GLY A 135 21.44 7.42 -16.47
N ILE A 136 20.82 8.47 -15.94
CA ILE A 136 21.42 9.80 -15.77
C ILE A 136 22.52 9.77 -14.72
N TYR A 137 22.29 9.15 -13.57
CA TYR A 137 23.19 9.22 -12.42
C TYR A 137 24.19 8.04 -12.34
N LEU A 138 23.83 6.86 -12.83
CA LEU A 138 24.62 5.62 -12.70
C LEU A 138 25.11 5.05 -14.05
N GLY A 139 24.72 5.68 -15.16
CA GLY A 139 25.16 5.30 -16.50
C GLY A 139 24.31 4.23 -17.20
N GLY A 140 24.65 3.99 -18.48
CA GLY A 140 23.83 3.20 -19.40
C GLY A 140 23.67 1.73 -19.01
N PHE A 141 24.67 1.12 -18.39
CA PHE A 141 24.59 -0.27 -17.91
C PHE A 141 23.47 -0.40 -16.85
N MET A 142 23.49 0.46 -15.84
CA MET A 142 22.51 0.44 -14.77
C MET A 142 21.09 0.77 -15.27
N LYS A 143 20.97 1.65 -16.27
CA LYS A 143 19.72 1.92 -16.98
C LYS A 143 19.09 0.64 -17.53
N ASN A 144 19.86 -0.19 -18.20
CA ASN A 144 19.37 -1.44 -18.80
C ASN A 144 19.03 -2.48 -17.74
N VAL A 145 19.83 -2.61 -16.67
CA VAL A 145 19.52 -3.46 -15.51
C VAL A 145 18.16 -3.06 -14.91
N MET A 146 17.97 -1.75 -14.64
CA MET A 146 16.71 -1.24 -14.07
C MET A 146 15.53 -1.41 -15.02
N ARG A 147 15.71 -1.29 -16.33
CA ARG A 147 14.64 -1.57 -17.30
C ARG A 147 14.15 -3.02 -17.22
N ILE A 148 15.09 -3.97 -17.23
CA ILE A 148 14.74 -5.39 -17.12
C ILE A 148 14.04 -5.66 -15.79
N PHE A 149 14.61 -5.16 -14.69
CA PHE A 149 13.99 -5.28 -13.36
C PHE A 149 12.57 -4.69 -13.32
N SER A 150 12.37 -3.50 -13.86
CA SER A 150 11.07 -2.85 -13.92
C SER A 150 10.04 -3.64 -14.72
N VAL A 151 10.43 -4.21 -15.85
CA VAL A 151 9.54 -5.06 -16.67
C VAL A 151 9.12 -6.30 -15.89
N VAL A 152 10.07 -7.00 -15.27
CA VAL A 152 9.78 -8.19 -14.45
C VAL A 152 8.85 -7.82 -13.29
N LEU A 153 9.15 -6.73 -12.59
CA LEU A 153 8.34 -6.23 -11.48
C LEU A 153 6.91 -5.92 -11.93
N LEU A 154 6.74 -5.18 -13.02
CA LEU A 154 5.42 -4.82 -13.54
C LEU A 154 4.59 -6.05 -13.95
N VAL A 155 5.22 -7.06 -14.56
CA VAL A 155 4.55 -8.34 -14.88
C VAL A 155 4.09 -9.05 -13.61
N MET A 156 4.95 -9.13 -12.59
CA MET A 156 4.61 -9.75 -11.32
C MET A 156 3.49 -8.99 -10.59
N VAL A 157 3.56 -7.67 -10.54
CA VAL A 157 2.52 -6.81 -9.95
C VAL A 157 1.21 -6.98 -10.72
N GLY A 158 1.22 -6.94 -12.05
CA GLY A 158 0.04 -7.18 -12.88
C GLY A 158 -0.61 -8.55 -12.60
N THR A 159 0.22 -9.57 -12.38
CA THR A 159 -0.27 -10.91 -11.99
C THR A 159 -0.98 -10.89 -10.65
N VAL A 160 -0.41 -10.23 -9.63
CA VAL A 160 -1.03 -10.10 -8.30
C VAL A 160 -2.37 -9.36 -8.39
N PHE A 161 -2.43 -8.28 -9.17
CA PHE A 161 -3.65 -7.52 -9.40
C PHE A 161 -4.69 -8.26 -10.27
N ALA A 162 -4.32 -9.29 -10.98
CA ALA A 162 -5.27 -10.18 -11.64
C ALA A 162 -5.78 -11.29 -10.71
N VAL A 163 -4.87 -11.99 -10.04
CA VAL A 163 -5.18 -13.15 -9.18
C VAL A 163 -5.91 -12.73 -7.91
N GLY A 164 -5.53 -11.61 -7.30
CA GLY A 164 -6.13 -11.12 -6.05
C GLY A 164 -7.64 -10.87 -6.17
N PRO A 165 -8.10 -9.98 -7.05
CA PRO A 165 -9.53 -9.75 -7.27
C PRO A 165 -10.28 -10.99 -7.71
N ALA A 166 -9.72 -11.83 -8.61
CA ALA A 166 -10.33 -13.09 -9.03
C ALA A 166 -10.61 -14.00 -7.82
N GLY A 167 -9.63 -14.15 -6.93
CA GLY A 167 -9.78 -14.96 -5.71
C GLY A 167 -10.82 -14.40 -4.74
N LEU A 168 -10.86 -13.07 -4.56
CA LEU A 168 -11.86 -12.41 -3.71
C LEU A 168 -13.28 -12.60 -4.23
N ILE A 169 -13.50 -12.41 -5.53
CA ILE A 169 -14.80 -12.60 -6.18
C ILE A 169 -15.28 -14.05 -5.99
N VAL A 170 -14.42 -15.03 -6.26
CA VAL A 170 -14.72 -16.44 -6.06
C VAL A 170 -15.06 -16.76 -4.61
N THR A 171 -14.35 -16.18 -3.66
CA THR A 171 -14.63 -16.36 -2.23
C THR A 171 -16.01 -15.82 -1.86
N LEU A 172 -16.39 -14.65 -2.39
CA LEU A 172 -17.72 -14.08 -2.18
C LEU A 172 -18.82 -14.98 -2.73
N PHE A 173 -18.67 -15.49 -3.95
CA PHE A 173 -19.65 -16.42 -4.55
C PHE A 173 -19.77 -17.73 -3.79
N LYS A 174 -18.65 -18.33 -3.39
CA LYS A 174 -18.65 -19.55 -2.57
C LYS A 174 -19.29 -19.35 -1.21
N ASN A 175 -19.03 -18.24 -0.55
CA ASN A 175 -19.68 -17.91 0.73
C ASN A 175 -21.19 -17.67 0.56
N GLY A 176 -21.63 -17.20 -0.60
CA GLY A 176 -23.04 -17.08 -0.97
C GLY A 176 -23.69 -18.39 -1.42
N GLY A 177 -23.00 -19.53 -1.35
CA GLY A 177 -23.53 -20.86 -1.78
C GLY A 177 -23.58 -21.05 -3.30
N VAL A 178 -22.99 -20.15 -4.08
CA VAL A 178 -22.96 -20.24 -5.54
C VAL A 178 -21.89 -21.25 -5.98
N THR A 179 -22.27 -22.16 -6.88
CA THR A 179 -21.39 -23.18 -7.47
C THR A 179 -21.32 -23.04 -8.98
N GLY A 180 -20.38 -23.74 -9.63
CA GLY A 180 -20.25 -23.74 -11.08
C GLY A 180 -19.16 -22.79 -11.59
N VAL A 181 -19.30 -22.32 -12.84
CA VAL A 181 -18.25 -21.58 -13.56
C VAL A 181 -17.87 -20.27 -12.84
N VAL A 182 -18.84 -19.56 -12.27
CA VAL A 182 -18.61 -18.31 -11.53
C VAL A 182 -17.89 -18.51 -10.19
N ALA A 183 -17.84 -19.71 -9.66
CA ALA A 183 -17.06 -20.08 -8.48
C ALA A 183 -15.63 -20.58 -8.83
N ASN A 184 -15.23 -20.44 -10.10
CA ASN A 184 -13.89 -20.82 -10.57
C ASN A 184 -13.02 -19.57 -10.78
N THR A 185 -11.81 -19.59 -10.21
CA THR A 185 -10.84 -18.49 -10.32
C THR A 185 -10.37 -18.28 -11.76
N GLU A 186 -10.22 -19.33 -12.55
CA GLU A 186 -9.77 -19.23 -13.95
C GLU A 186 -10.75 -18.42 -14.81
N PHE A 187 -12.06 -18.58 -14.57
CA PHE A 187 -13.08 -17.81 -15.27
C PHE A 187 -12.91 -16.31 -15.07
N TRP A 188 -12.70 -15.89 -13.83
CA TRP A 188 -12.49 -14.48 -13.51
C TRP A 188 -11.14 -13.96 -13.97
N LEU A 189 -10.10 -14.79 -13.96
CA LEU A 189 -8.80 -14.42 -14.52
C LEU A 189 -8.92 -14.07 -16.02
N TRP A 190 -9.64 -14.87 -16.81
CA TRP A 190 -9.84 -14.55 -18.22
C TRP A 190 -10.62 -13.25 -18.43
N ILE A 191 -11.63 -12.97 -17.60
CA ILE A 191 -12.37 -11.69 -17.64
C ILE A 191 -11.43 -10.52 -17.32
N ILE A 192 -10.61 -10.64 -16.30
CA ILE A 192 -9.68 -9.59 -15.89
C ILE A 192 -8.60 -9.37 -16.97
N LEU A 193 -8.08 -10.43 -17.57
CA LEU A 193 -7.12 -10.32 -18.67
C LEU A 193 -7.74 -9.68 -19.91
N ALA A 194 -8.99 -10.01 -20.23
CA ALA A 194 -9.73 -9.34 -21.30
C ALA A 194 -9.94 -7.85 -20.98
N TYR A 195 -10.26 -7.51 -19.74
CA TYR A 195 -10.32 -6.14 -19.29
C TYR A 195 -8.97 -5.41 -19.44
N TYR A 196 -7.85 -6.02 -19.05
CA TYR A 196 -6.52 -5.42 -19.23
C TYR A 196 -6.21 -5.15 -20.70
N PHE A 197 -6.55 -6.12 -21.57
CA PHE A 197 -6.37 -5.95 -23.01
C PHE A 197 -7.17 -4.76 -23.54
N ILE A 198 -8.45 -4.65 -23.19
CA ILE A 198 -9.33 -3.56 -23.60
C ILE A 198 -8.83 -2.22 -23.02
N ALA A 199 -8.44 -2.21 -21.74
CA ALA A 199 -7.96 -1.01 -21.05
C ALA A 199 -6.69 -0.43 -21.71
N THR A 200 -5.87 -1.25 -22.35
CA THR A 200 -4.68 -0.79 -23.08
C THR A 200 -5.01 0.15 -24.24
N PHE A 201 -6.22 0.06 -24.82
CA PHE A 201 -6.66 0.91 -25.93
C PHE A 201 -7.44 2.15 -25.50
N ILE A 202 -7.74 2.27 -24.20
CA ILE A 202 -8.51 3.40 -23.66
C ILE A 202 -7.52 4.40 -23.09
N SER A 203 -7.66 5.69 -23.46
CA SER A 203 -6.86 6.76 -22.86
C SER A 203 -7.15 6.86 -21.36
N ILE A 204 -6.13 6.56 -20.59
CA ILE A 204 -6.20 6.40 -19.12
C ILE A 204 -6.61 7.69 -18.42
N ASP A 205 -6.21 8.86 -18.97
CA ASP A 205 -6.38 10.18 -18.34
C ASP A 205 -7.84 10.54 -18.06
N LYS A 206 -8.74 10.19 -18.97
CA LYS A 206 -10.18 10.48 -18.80
C LYS A 206 -10.82 9.62 -17.71
N ILE A 207 -10.31 8.41 -17.52
CA ILE A 207 -10.80 7.47 -16.52
C ILE A 207 -10.19 7.78 -15.15
N ILE A 208 -8.88 7.94 -15.08
CA ILE A 208 -8.16 8.25 -13.84
C ILE A 208 -8.67 9.55 -13.22
N GLY A 209 -8.72 10.64 -13.99
CA GLY A 209 -9.14 11.94 -13.48
C GLY A 209 -10.60 12.00 -12.98
N ARG A 210 -11.47 11.07 -13.38
CA ARG A 210 -12.89 11.07 -13.02
C ARG A 210 -13.29 9.95 -12.07
N ILE A 211 -12.78 8.75 -12.28
CA ILE A 211 -13.21 7.54 -11.55
C ILE A 211 -12.34 7.29 -10.31
N TYR A 212 -11.04 7.50 -10.39
CA TYR A 212 -10.12 7.29 -9.27
C TYR A 212 -10.47 8.07 -7.99
N PRO A 213 -10.86 9.35 -8.06
CA PRO A 213 -11.27 10.06 -6.85
C PRO A 213 -12.46 9.40 -6.13
N ILE A 214 -13.38 8.80 -6.86
CA ILE A 214 -14.53 8.09 -6.29
C ILE A 214 -14.05 6.85 -5.53
N PHE A 215 -13.16 6.05 -6.13
CA PHE A 215 -12.57 4.89 -5.46
C PHE A 215 -11.73 5.29 -4.25
N GLY A 216 -11.00 6.41 -4.31
CA GLY A 216 -10.25 6.95 -3.18
C GLY A 216 -11.17 7.28 -2.00
N ILE A 217 -12.31 7.90 -2.25
CA ILE A 217 -13.33 8.18 -1.22
C ILE A 217 -13.91 6.87 -0.66
N CYS A 218 -14.25 5.90 -1.51
CA CYS A 218 -14.72 4.58 -1.08
C CYS A 218 -13.69 3.88 -0.18
N LEU A 219 -12.41 3.98 -0.51
CA LEU A 219 -11.33 3.43 0.29
C LEU A 219 -11.26 4.08 1.69
N ILE A 220 -11.37 5.40 1.77
CA ILE A 220 -11.41 6.13 3.05
C ILE A 220 -12.62 5.69 3.88
N ILE A 221 -13.80 5.60 3.27
CA ILE A 221 -15.02 5.14 3.96
C ILE A 221 -14.84 3.70 4.47
N MET A 222 -14.26 2.82 3.66
CA MET A 222 -13.96 1.44 4.06
C MET A 222 -12.98 1.40 5.24
N ALA A 223 -11.90 2.17 5.19
CA ALA A 223 -10.90 2.22 6.26
C ALA A 223 -11.52 2.74 7.58
N LEU A 224 -12.32 3.80 7.51
CA LEU A 224 -13.05 4.33 8.66
C LEU A 224 -14.08 3.32 9.18
N GLY A 225 -14.80 2.64 8.30
CA GLY A 225 -15.77 1.60 8.69
C GLY A 225 -15.11 0.43 9.42
N VAL A 226 -13.97 -0.03 8.94
CA VAL A 226 -13.19 -1.09 9.62
C VAL A 226 -12.67 -0.60 10.96
N ALA A 227 -12.11 0.61 11.03
CA ALA A 227 -11.65 1.20 12.30
C ALA A 227 -12.80 1.29 13.31
N ILE A 228 -13.95 1.86 12.93
CA ILE A 228 -15.12 1.97 13.79
C ILE A 228 -15.59 0.57 14.22
N GLY A 229 -15.61 -0.40 13.31
CA GLY A 229 -15.98 -1.78 13.62
C GLY A 229 -15.09 -2.40 14.70
N ILE A 230 -13.78 -2.20 14.63
CA ILE A 230 -12.82 -2.67 15.64
C ILE A 230 -13.05 -1.99 16.99
N PHE A 231 -13.32 -0.68 17.01
CA PHE A 231 -13.53 0.07 18.24
C PHE A 231 -14.89 -0.23 18.92
N THR A 232 -15.93 -0.51 18.14
CA THR A 232 -17.30 -0.70 18.67
C THR A 232 -17.57 -2.12 19.13
N HIS A 233 -16.93 -3.13 18.51
CA HIS A 233 -17.15 -4.54 18.87
C HIS A 233 -16.21 -5.01 19.98
N SER A 234 -16.81 -5.48 21.08
CA SER A 234 -16.03 -5.97 22.23
C SER A 234 -15.24 -7.25 21.98
N GLU A 235 -15.60 -7.99 20.94
CA GLU A 235 -14.93 -9.24 20.58
C GLU A 235 -13.58 -9.00 19.87
N TYR A 236 -13.36 -7.83 19.31
CA TYR A 236 -12.10 -7.48 18.63
C TYR A 236 -11.19 -6.74 19.59
N GLN A 237 -10.10 -7.40 19.98
CA GLN A 237 -9.07 -6.81 20.82
C GLN A 237 -7.76 -6.73 20.05
N VAL A 238 -7.16 -5.56 20.05
CA VAL A 238 -5.80 -5.36 19.52
C VAL A 238 -4.84 -5.57 20.69
N PRO A 239 -4.00 -6.60 20.66
CA PRO A 239 -3.10 -6.87 21.79
C PRO A 239 -2.04 -5.77 21.91
N GLU A 240 -1.68 -5.46 23.16
CA GLU A 240 -0.67 -4.45 23.46
C GLU A 240 0.75 -4.96 23.18
N ILE A 241 1.65 -4.08 22.70
CA ILE A 241 3.02 -4.44 22.33
C ILE A 241 3.80 -4.96 23.57
N TRP A 242 3.71 -4.25 24.68
CA TRP A 242 4.48 -4.57 25.90
C TRP A 242 4.09 -5.87 26.57
N SER A 243 2.85 -6.32 26.40
CA SER A 243 2.38 -7.61 26.93
C SER A 243 2.64 -8.78 25.97
N ASN A 244 2.86 -8.49 24.69
CA ASN A 244 2.90 -9.47 23.61
C ASN A 244 4.10 -9.28 22.69
N PHE A 245 5.24 -8.92 23.24
CA PHE A 245 6.49 -8.73 22.48
C PHE A 245 7.12 -10.07 22.11
N THR A 246 6.34 -10.94 21.47
CA THR A 246 6.76 -12.28 21.05
C THR A 246 6.31 -12.56 19.63
N ASN A 247 6.90 -13.59 19.03
CA ASN A 247 6.47 -14.07 17.72
C ASN A 247 5.17 -14.87 17.86
N MET A 248 4.05 -14.28 17.44
CA MET A 248 2.73 -14.92 17.48
C MET A 248 2.38 -15.65 16.18
N HIS A 249 3.29 -15.72 15.22
CA HIS A 249 3.01 -16.34 13.94
C HIS A 249 2.72 -17.84 14.08
N PRO A 250 1.60 -18.39 13.54
CA PRO A 250 1.16 -19.77 13.76
C PRO A 250 2.16 -20.83 13.33
N LYS A 251 3.01 -20.50 12.36
CA LYS A 251 4.07 -21.38 11.83
C LYS A 251 5.44 -21.04 12.42
N ALA A 252 5.50 -20.24 13.47
CA ALA A 252 6.74 -19.73 14.07
C ALA A 252 7.72 -19.13 13.06
N THR A 253 7.19 -18.52 12.00
CA THR A 253 7.98 -17.89 10.93
C THR A 253 8.83 -16.75 11.51
N PRO A 254 10.14 -16.67 11.21
CA PRO A 254 11.02 -15.67 11.80
C PRO A 254 10.59 -14.23 11.57
N ILE A 255 10.70 -13.40 12.60
CA ILE A 255 10.41 -11.95 12.51
C ILE A 255 11.43 -11.30 11.58
N TRP A 256 12.71 -11.50 11.82
CA TRP A 256 13.80 -10.75 11.20
C TRP A 256 13.94 -10.91 9.69
N SER A 257 13.61 -12.04 9.13
CA SER A 257 13.80 -12.25 7.67
C SER A 257 12.51 -12.16 6.87
N VAL A 258 11.38 -12.57 7.45
CA VAL A 258 10.13 -12.72 6.69
C VAL A 258 9.16 -11.58 6.97
N MET A 259 8.94 -11.21 8.23
CA MET A 259 8.05 -10.11 8.58
C MET A 259 8.50 -8.79 7.92
N PHE A 260 9.78 -8.47 8.00
CA PHE A 260 10.31 -7.23 7.43
C PHE A 260 10.08 -7.14 5.92
N ILE A 261 10.30 -8.22 5.18
CA ILE A 261 10.08 -8.26 3.73
C ILE A 261 8.58 -8.20 3.41
N THR A 262 7.77 -9.01 4.10
CA THR A 262 6.33 -9.11 3.84
C THR A 262 5.62 -7.79 4.14
N VAL A 263 5.99 -7.13 5.23
CA VAL A 263 5.36 -5.87 5.67
C VAL A 263 5.97 -4.65 4.99
N ALA A 264 7.17 -4.76 4.41
CA ALA A 264 7.81 -3.66 3.69
C ALA A 264 6.91 -3.05 2.61
N VAL A 265 6.15 -3.87 1.91
CA VAL A 265 5.21 -3.43 0.87
C VAL A 265 4.08 -2.55 1.43
N SER A 266 3.79 -2.62 2.74
CA SER A 266 2.74 -1.81 3.35
C SER A 266 3.12 -0.34 3.57
N TYR A 267 4.40 -0.01 3.50
CA TYR A 267 4.88 1.37 3.67
C TYR A 267 5.84 1.85 2.57
N THR A 268 6.28 0.98 1.66
CA THR A 268 7.08 1.39 0.50
C THR A 268 6.33 1.10 -0.78
N HIS A 269 6.09 2.12 -1.57
CA HIS A 269 5.49 1.96 -2.88
C HIS A 269 6.45 2.45 -3.96
N LEU A 270 6.89 1.55 -4.83
CA LEU A 270 7.84 1.80 -5.92
C LEU A 270 7.22 2.55 -7.12
N ARG A 271 6.36 3.53 -6.88
CA ARG A 271 5.76 4.31 -7.97
C ARG A 271 6.24 5.76 -7.95
N ALA A 272 7.50 5.94 -8.30
CA ALA A 272 8.12 7.25 -8.42
C ALA A 272 7.78 8.01 -9.73
N HIS A 273 7.01 7.46 -10.63
CA HIS A 273 6.91 7.96 -12.00
C HIS A 273 5.48 8.24 -12.47
N GLU A 274 4.53 8.31 -11.57
CA GLU A 274 3.16 8.71 -11.90
C GLU A 274 2.95 10.18 -11.52
N THR A 275 3.64 11.02 -12.19
CA THR A 275 3.38 12.47 -12.13
C THR A 275 2.31 12.85 -13.12
#